data_e25c79801dcc3c693f95203b6dbf40dd
#
_entry.id   e25c79801dcc3c693f95203b6dbf40dd
#
_cell.length_a   1.000
_cell.length_b   1.000
_cell.length_c   1.000
_cell.angle_alpha   90.00
_cell.angle_beta   90.00
_cell.angle_gamma   90.00
#
_symmetry.space_group_name_H-M   'P 1'
#
loop_
_entity.id
_entity.type
_entity.pdbx_description
1 polymer ?
#
loop_
_entity_poly.entity_id
_entity_poly.type
_entity_poly.pdbx_seq_one_letter_code
_entity_poly.pdbx_strand_id
1 'polypeptide(L)'
;EISECLVGSEMCIRDRSICKLLLQLGIGNVVLVDRQGALCPGQDWMNPAQAEMAEITNKDRQTGSLAEIMKGKDVFVGVSAPNIVTAEMVASMAADPIVFAMANPTPEIMPEEAAKGGVRVMATGRSDYPNQINNVLVFPGIFRGALDAKATGITEEMKMAAAKAIASIVTDDELKEDYIIPGAFDERVAKVVAKAVACLLYTSDAADEAR
;
A
#
# COMPACT_ATOMS: atom_id res chain seq x y z
N GLU A 1 4.05 15.09 -5.04
CA GLU A 1 2.67 14.55 -5.09
C GLU A 1 2.67 13.29 -5.94
N ILE A 2 2.19 12.15 -5.38
CA ILE A 2 2.10 10.89 -6.13
C ILE A 2 0.84 10.96 -6.98
N SER A 3 0.98 11.01 -8.30
CA SER A 3 -0.15 11.10 -9.20
C SER A 3 -0.58 9.73 -9.75
N GLU A 4 0.35 8.80 -9.91
CA GLU A 4 0.08 7.50 -10.51
C GLU A 4 0.67 6.33 -9.70
N CYS A 5 -0.18 5.37 -9.34
CA CYS A 5 0.19 4.18 -8.62
C CYS A 5 -0.28 2.91 -9.34
N LEU A 6 0.57 1.91 -9.38
CA LEU A 6 0.29 0.59 -9.94
C LEU A 6 0.26 -0.46 -8.84
N VAL A 7 -0.79 -1.27 -8.80
CA VAL A 7 -0.88 -2.45 -7.92
C VAL A 7 -0.90 -3.69 -8.79
N GLY A 8 0.20 -4.45 -8.77
CA GLY A 8 0.30 -5.74 -9.43
C GLY A 8 -0.22 -6.85 -8.50
N SER A 9 -1.21 -7.61 -8.95
CA SER A 9 -1.88 -8.57 -8.07
C SER A 9 -2.43 -9.80 -8.80
N GLU A 10 -2.53 -10.89 -8.06
CA GLU A 10 -3.47 -11.97 -8.31
C GLU A 10 -4.68 -11.73 -7.41
N MET A 11 -5.67 -11.00 -7.86
CA MET A 11 -6.86 -10.53 -7.17
C MET A 11 -7.23 -11.28 -5.89
N CYS A 12 -6.65 -10.88 -4.80
CA CYS A 12 -7.10 -11.32 -3.50
C CYS A 12 -7.78 -10.16 -2.74
N ILE A 13 -8.47 -10.47 -1.65
CA ILE A 13 -9.12 -9.47 -0.77
C ILE A 13 -8.14 -8.36 -0.35
N ARG A 14 -6.87 -8.70 -0.19
CA ARG A 14 -5.77 -7.80 0.17
C ARG A 14 -5.60 -6.67 -0.85
N ASP A 15 -5.57 -7.00 -2.14
CA ASP A 15 -5.31 -6.04 -3.22
C ASP A 15 -6.41 -4.99 -3.32
N ARG A 16 -7.66 -5.43 -3.20
CA ARG A 16 -8.83 -4.54 -3.13
C ARG A 16 -8.75 -3.60 -1.93
N SER A 17 -8.36 -4.12 -0.77
CA SER A 17 -8.22 -3.33 0.46
C SER A 17 -7.12 -2.29 0.34
N ILE A 18 -5.95 -2.67 -0.19
CA ILE A 18 -4.84 -1.74 -0.44
C ILE A 18 -5.29 -0.63 -1.40
N CYS A 19 -5.90 -1.01 -2.52
CA CYS A 19 -6.36 -0.05 -3.52
C CYS A 19 -7.38 0.94 -2.95
N LYS A 20 -8.38 0.47 -2.18
CA LYS A 20 -9.37 1.34 -1.53
C LYS A 20 -8.72 2.31 -0.55
N LEU A 21 -7.73 1.86 0.23
CA LEU A 21 -6.98 2.74 1.13
C LEU A 21 -6.15 3.79 0.37
N LEU A 22 -5.50 3.42 -0.73
CA LEU A 22 -4.76 4.36 -1.58
C LEU A 22 -5.68 5.43 -2.18
N LEU A 23 -6.87 5.04 -2.66
CA LEU A 23 -7.87 6.00 -3.17
C LEU A 23 -8.36 6.93 -2.06
N GLN A 24 -8.58 6.43 -0.84
CA GLN A 24 -8.95 7.24 0.33
C GLN A 24 -7.84 8.22 0.75
N LEU A 25 -6.58 7.87 0.54
CA LEU A 25 -5.43 8.76 0.74
C LEU A 25 -5.33 9.87 -0.32
N GLY A 26 -6.14 9.80 -1.37
CA GLY A 26 -6.15 10.80 -2.43
C GLY A 26 -5.13 10.55 -3.55
N ILE A 27 -4.63 9.32 -3.69
CA ILE A 27 -3.80 8.95 -4.86
C ILE A 27 -4.62 9.19 -6.13
N GLY A 28 -4.05 9.93 -7.07
CA GLY A 28 -4.77 10.47 -8.23
C GLY A 28 -5.33 9.40 -9.16
N ASN A 29 -4.51 8.44 -9.55
CA ASN A 29 -4.89 7.33 -10.42
C ASN A 29 -4.22 6.04 -9.96
N VAL A 30 -5.00 5.00 -9.71
CA VAL A 30 -4.53 3.66 -9.36
C VAL A 30 -4.89 2.72 -10.50
N VAL A 31 -3.91 1.95 -10.99
CA VAL A 31 -4.15 0.91 -12.00
C VAL A 31 -3.87 -0.45 -11.39
N LEU A 32 -4.84 -1.34 -11.41
CA LEU A 32 -4.69 -2.72 -11.00
C LEU A 32 -4.30 -3.57 -12.21
N VAL A 33 -3.32 -4.45 -12.03
CA VAL A 33 -2.85 -5.35 -13.09
C VAL A 33 -2.85 -6.79 -12.60
N ASP A 34 -3.53 -7.65 -13.34
CA ASP A 34 -3.54 -9.10 -13.18
C ASP A 34 -2.63 -9.76 -14.22
N ARG A 35 -2.50 -11.09 -14.20
CA ARG A 35 -1.76 -11.87 -15.21
C ARG A 35 -2.23 -11.63 -16.63
N GLN A 36 -3.50 -11.32 -16.82
CA GLN A 36 -4.10 -11.06 -18.14
C GLN A 36 -3.93 -9.60 -18.60
N GLY A 37 -3.42 -8.72 -17.72
CA GLY A 37 -3.18 -7.32 -17.99
C GLY A 37 -3.90 -6.36 -17.05
N ALA A 38 -3.96 -5.10 -17.43
CA ALA A 38 -4.61 -4.06 -16.63
C ALA A 38 -6.12 -4.27 -16.57
N LEU A 39 -6.70 -4.08 -15.37
CA LEU A 39 -8.15 -4.08 -15.18
C LEU A 39 -8.74 -2.83 -15.85
N CYS A 40 -9.62 -3.05 -16.82
CA CYS A 40 -10.31 -1.98 -17.54
C CYS A 40 -11.77 -2.40 -17.79
N PRO A 41 -12.74 -1.50 -17.59
CA PRO A 41 -14.16 -1.85 -17.83
C PRO A 41 -14.40 -2.45 -19.19
N GLY A 42 -15.26 -3.48 -19.25
CA GLY A 42 -15.67 -4.15 -20.50
C GLY A 42 -14.78 -5.32 -20.93
N GLN A 43 -13.86 -5.77 -20.10
CA GLN A 43 -13.07 -6.97 -20.38
C GLN A 43 -13.75 -8.24 -19.86
N ASP A 44 -13.97 -9.23 -20.73
CA ASP A 44 -14.75 -10.45 -20.47
C ASP A 44 -14.06 -11.43 -19.50
N TRP A 45 -12.75 -11.33 -19.33
CA TRP A 45 -11.98 -12.22 -18.48
C TRP A 45 -12.02 -11.88 -16.99
N MET A 46 -12.51 -10.68 -16.63
CA MET A 46 -12.57 -10.22 -15.24
C MET A 46 -13.66 -10.95 -14.45
N ASN A 47 -13.34 -11.32 -13.22
CA ASN A 47 -14.35 -11.77 -12.28
C ASN A 47 -15.17 -10.56 -11.74
N PRO A 48 -16.31 -10.77 -11.04
CA PRO A 48 -17.15 -9.68 -10.57
C PRO A 48 -16.43 -8.68 -9.66
N ALA A 49 -15.48 -9.16 -8.85
CA ALA A 49 -14.70 -8.29 -7.94
C ALA A 49 -13.68 -7.42 -8.71
N GLN A 50 -13.09 -7.96 -9.78
CA GLN A 50 -12.22 -7.22 -10.69
C GLN A 50 -13.00 -6.17 -11.47
N ALA A 51 -14.19 -6.52 -11.95
CA ALA A 51 -15.07 -5.58 -12.64
C ALA A 51 -15.48 -4.42 -11.73
N GLU A 52 -15.84 -4.68 -10.47
CA GLU A 52 -16.12 -3.63 -9.47
C GLU A 52 -14.93 -2.68 -9.30
N MET A 53 -13.72 -3.23 -9.19
CA MET A 53 -12.52 -2.41 -9.03
C MET A 53 -12.16 -1.61 -10.29
N ALA A 54 -12.38 -2.18 -11.47
CA ALA A 54 -12.13 -1.50 -12.73
C ALA A 54 -12.99 -0.23 -12.91
N GLU A 55 -14.20 -0.18 -12.32
CA GLU A 55 -15.07 1.01 -12.39
C GLU A 55 -14.55 2.20 -11.56
N ILE A 56 -13.79 1.95 -10.49
CA ILE A 56 -13.30 2.99 -9.57
C ILE A 56 -11.81 3.28 -9.71
N THR A 57 -11.10 2.53 -10.57
CA THR A 57 -9.67 2.64 -10.83
C THR A 57 -9.40 2.89 -12.31
N ASN A 58 -8.13 2.98 -12.70
CA ASN A 58 -7.72 3.09 -14.10
C ASN A 58 -8.53 4.15 -14.87
N LYS A 59 -8.53 5.37 -14.37
CA LYS A 59 -9.32 6.50 -14.92
C LYS A 59 -9.07 6.73 -16.41
N ASP A 60 -7.84 6.46 -16.86
CA ASP A 60 -7.41 6.64 -18.25
C ASP A 60 -7.69 5.41 -19.13
N ARG A 61 -8.33 4.38 -18.56
CA ARG A 61 -8.68 3.13 -19.27
C ARG A 61 -7.48 2.49 -19.98
N GLN A 62 -6.33 2.52 -19.33
CA GLN A 62 -5.11 1.90 -19.84
C GLN A 62 -5.29 0.37 -19.94
N THR A 63 -4.80 -0.21 -21.02
CA THR A 63 -4.79 -1.66 -21.26
C THR A 63 -3.37 -2.09 -21.58
N GLY A 64 -3.04 -3.34 -21.30
CA GLY A 64 -1.72 -3.89 -21.58
C GLY A 64 -1.15 -4.72 -20.44
N SER A 65 0.05 -5.21 -20.64
CA SER A 65 0.82 -6.00 -19.69
C SER A 65 1.37 -5.15 -18.54
N LEU A 66 1.85 -5.82 -17.48
CA LEU A 66 2.52 -5.16 -16.36
C LEU A 66 3.64 -4.22 -16.82
N ALA A 67 4.49 -4.66 -17.76
CA ALA A 67 5.60 -3.87 -18.27
C ALA A 67 5.15 -2.60 -19.02
N GLU A 68 4.03 -2.67 -19.72
CA GLU A 68 3.47 -1.51 -20.42
C GLU A 68 2.86 -0.50 -19.47
N ILE A 69 2.14 -0.99 -18.45
CA ILE A 69 1.46 -0.14 -17.46
C ILE A 69 2.47 0.53 -16.50
N MET A 70 3.59 -0.11 -16.17
CA MET A 70 4.61 0.49 -15.31
C MET A 70 5.25 1.75 -15.88
N LYS A 71 5.21 1.94 -17.20
CA LYS A 71 5.82 3.12 -17.85
C LYS A 71 5.21 4.43 -17.32
N GLY A 72 6.09 5.29 -16.80
CA GLY A 72 5.71 6.61 -16.29
C GLY A 72 4.95 6.60 -14.97
N LYS A 73 4.82 5.46 -14.27
CA LYS A 73 4.19 5.40 -12.94
C LYS A 73 5.17 5.85 -11.85
N ASP A 74 4.66 6.56 -10.86
CA ASP A 74 5.44 7.03 -9.70
C ASP A 74 5.70 5.89 -8.70
N VAL A 75 4.70 5.02 -8.48
CA VAL A 75 4.73 3.99 -7.45
C VAL A 75 4.30 2.64 -8.01
N PHE A 76 5.07 1.61 -7.70
CA PHE A 76 4.68 0.20 -7.88
C PHE A 76 4.42 -0.45 -6.52
N VAL A 77 3.29 -1.13 -6.38
CA VAL A 77 2.93 -1.94 -5.21
C VAL A 77 2.72 -3.38 -5.65
N GLY A 78 3.68 -4.24 -5.37
CA GLY A 78 3.65 -5.66 -5.66
C GLY A 78 3.09 -6.47 -4.49
N VAL A 79 2.09 -7.30 -4.76
CA VAL A 79 1.46 -8.21 -3.78
C VAL A 79 1.10 -9.55 -4.42
N SER A 80 1.85 -9.97 -5.43
CA SER A 80 1.52 -11.11 -6.30
C SER A 80 2.57 -12.22 -6.28
N ALA A 81 3.40 -12.29 -7.28
CA ALA A 81 4.33 -13.40 -7.52
C ALA A 81 5.80 -12.94 -7.55
N PRO A 82 6.73 -13.82 -7.18
CA PRO A 82 8.14 -13.49 -7.18
C PRO A 82 8.70 -13.24 -8.59
N ASN A 83 9.68 -12.32 -8.70
CA ASN A 83 10.49 -12.09 -9.89
C ASN A 83 9.71 -11.75 -11.17
N ILE A 84 8.58 -11.05 -11.04
CA ILE A 84 7.77 -10.60 -12.19
C ILE A 84 8.16 -9.21 -12.70
N VAL A 85 8.94 -8.47 -11.93
CA VAL A 85 9.42 -7.12 -12.28
C VAL A 85 10.92 -7.17 -12.58
N THR A 86 11.35 -6.45 -13.62
CA THR A 86 12.76 -6.36 -14.03
C THR A 86 13.33 -4.97 -13.81
N ALA A 87 14.66 -4.84 -13.85
CA ALA A 87 15.33 -3.54 -13.76
C ALA A 87 14.88 -2.57 -14.87
N GLU A 88 14.67 -3.07 -16.09
CA GLU A 88 14.20 -2.28 -17.23
C GLU A 88 12.77 -1.75 -17.00
N MET A 89 11.91 -2.53 -16.35
CA MET A 89 10.56 -2.08 -16.00
C MET A 89 10.63 -0.95 -14.97
N VAL A 90 11.48 -1.06 -13.94
CA VAL A 90 11.71 0.03 -12.98
C VAL A 90 12.28 1.26 -13.67
N ALA A 91 13.27 1.11 -14.55
CA ALA A 91 13.86 2.22 -15.32
C ALA A 91 12.85 2.93 -16.26
N SER A 92 11.74 2.26 -16.61
CA SER A 92 10.67 2.86 -17.42
C SER A 92 9.65 3.66 -16.62
N MET A 93 9.69 3.61 -15.30
CA MET A 93 8.82 4.37 -14.41
C MET A 93 9.13 5.87 -14.46
N ALA A 94 8.37 6.67 -13.74
CA ALA A 94 8.62 8.11 -13.60
C ALA A 94 9.97 8.39 -12.90
N ALA A 95 10.39 9.65 -12.90
CA ALA A 95 11.57 10.05 -12.13
C ALA A 95 11.39 9.74 -10.64
N ASP A 96 12.46 9.28 -10.00
CA ASP A 96 12.47 8.94 -8.57
C ASP A 96 11.43 7.87 -8.16
N PRO A 97 11.38 6.70 -8.82
CA PRO A 97 10.32 5.73 -8.61
C PRO A 97 10.36 5.08 -7.22
N ILE A 98 9.17 4.79 -6.70
CA ILE A 98 8.96 4.09 -5.42
C ILE A 98 8.47 2.67 -5.72
N VAL A 99 9.14 1.67 -5.14
CA VAL A 99 8.81 0.26 -5.35
C VAL A 99 8.58 -0.46 -4.01
N PHE A 100 7.35 -0.93 -3.81
CA PHE A 100 6.97 -1.81 -2.71
C PHE A 100 6.77 -3.22 -3.24
N ALA A 101 7.78 -4.10 -3.10
CA ALA A 101 7.74 -5.49 -3.55
C ALA A 101 7.50 -6.42 -2.35
N MET A 102 6.24 -6.77 -2.13
CA MET A 102 5.78 -7.41 -0.89
C MET A 102 5.45 -8.91 -1.04
N ALA A 103 5.71 -9.54 -2.18
CA ALA A 103 5.59 -10.98 -2.32
C ALA A 103 6.55 -11.70 -1.35
N ASN A 104 6.09 -12.80 -0.77
CA ASN A 104 6.82 -13.56 0.25
C ASN A 104 6.87 -15.06 -0.13
N PRO A 105 8.00 -15.76 -0.05
CA PRO A 105 9.28 -15.33 0.57
C PRO A 105 10.19 -14.50 -0.36
N THR A 106 9.97 -14.53 -1.66
CA THR A 106 10.77 -13.80 -2.65
C THR A 106 9.92 -12.66 -3.21
N PRO A 107 10.44 -11.41 -3.20
CA PRO A 107 9.70 -10.25 -3.72
C PRO A 107 9.55 -10.28 -5.24
N GLU A 108 8.71 -9.42 -5.78
CA GLU A 108 8.48 -9.23 -7.22
C GLU A 108 9.75 -8.80 -7.96
N ILE A 109 10.62 -8.10 -7.28
CA ILE A 109 11.98 -7.74 -7.72
C ILE A 109 12.88 -7.66 -6.48
N MET A 110 14.10 -8.18 -6.61
CA MET A 110 15.10 -8.05 -5.54
C MET A 110 15.63 -6.61 -5.48
N PRO A 111 15.95 -6.09 -4.27
CA PRO A 111 16.44 -4.72 -4.11
C PRO A 111 17.65 -4.37 -4.97
N GLU A 112 18.57 -5.31 -5.15
CA GLU A 112 19.76 -5.13 -5.98
C GLU A 112 19.43 -4.96 -7.47
N GLU A 113 18.38 -5.65 -7.94
CA GLU A 113 17.89 -5.51 -9.31
C GLU A 113 17.11 -4.22 -9.49
N ALA A 114 16.28 -3.84 -8.50
CA ALA A 114 15.57 -2.57 -8.52
C ALA A 114 16.52 -1.36 -8.52
N ALA A 115 17.64 -1.45 -7.79
CA ALA A 115 18.69 -0.43 -7.78
C ALA A 115 19.32 -0.23 -9.17
N LYS A 116 19.50 -1.29 -9.96
CA LYS A 116 19.97 -1.17 -11.36
C LYS A 116 18.98 -0.40 -12.24
N GLY A 117 17.67 -0.49 -11.93
CA GLY A 117 16.61 0.25 -12.59
C GLY A 117 16.47 1.71 -12.12
N GLY A 118 17.27 2.13 -11.12
CA GLY A 118 17.23 3.50 -10.63
C GLY A 118 16.10 3.78 -9.64
N VAL A 119 15.61 2.76 -8.91
CA VAL A 119 14.62 2.96 -7.85
C VAL A 119 15.16 3.95 -6.81
N ARG A 120 14.34 4.90 -6.40
CA ARG A 120 14.68 5.83 -5.34
C ARG A 120 14.33 5.29 -3.94
N VAL A 121 13.11 4.78 -3.79
CA VAL A 121 12.67 4.18 -2.53
C VAL A 121 12.26 2.75 -2.77
N MET A 122 12.89 1.83 -2.06
CA MET A 122 12.60 0.40 -2.12
C MET A 122 12.15 -0.11 -0.76
N ALA A 123 11.06 -0.87 -0.73
CA ALA A 123 10.59 -1.57 0.46
C ALA A 123 10.15 -3.00 0.13
N THR A 124 10.38 -3.92 1.05
CA THR A 124 10.01 -5.33 0.93
C THR A 124 9.44 -5.89 2.22
N GLY A 125 8.87 -7.09 2.18
CA GLY A 125 8.49 -7.83 3.39
C GLY A 125 9.68 -8.48 4.12
N ARG A 126 10.89 -8.43 3.58
CA ARG A 126 12.07 -9.12 4.11
C ARG A 126 12.73 -8.31 5.24
N SER A 127 13.18 -9.02 6.28
CA SER A 127 13.84 -8.41 7.44
C SER A 127 15.34 -8.12 7.26
N ASP A 128 15.92 -8.63 6.19
CA ASP A 128 17.34 -8.45 5.84
C ASP A 128 17.61 -7.21 4.96
N TYR A 129 16.55 -6.46 4.64
CA TYR A 129 16.64 -5.21 3.88
C TYR A 129 16.04 -4.03 4.66
N PRO A 130 16.45 -2.79 4.35
CA PRO A 130 15.82 -1.59 4.90
C PRO A 130 14.35 -1.49 4.47
N ASN A 131 13.60 -0.62 5.14
CA ASN A 131 12.18 -0.40 4.89
C ASN A 131 11.35 -1.69 4.93
N GLN A 132 11.55 -2.54 5.94
CA GLN A 132 10.76 -3.75 6.09
C GLN A 132 9.29 -3.43 6.33
N ILE A 133 8.42 -3.86 5.41
CA ILE A 133 6.97 -3.78 5.58
C ILE A 133 6.49 -5.05 6.29
N ASN A 134 6.08 -4.91 7.55
CA ASN A 134 5.68 -6.03 8.38
C ASN A 134 4.36 -5.74 9.12
N ASN A 135 3.46 -6.72 9.12
CA ASN A 135 2.16 -6.65 9.81
C ASN A 135 2.29 -6.38 11.32
N VAL A 136 3.42 -6.72 11.94
CA VAL A 136 3.67 -6.49 13.37
C VAL A 136 3.58 -5.00 13.75
N LEU A 137 3.78 -4.09 12.80
CA LEU A 137 3.64 -2.66 13.03
C LEU A 137 2.21 -2.24 13.34
N VAL A 138 1.22 -2.93 12.81
CA VAL A 138 -0.18 -2.54 12.96
C VAL A 138 -0.94 -3.41 13.95
N PHE A 139 -0.72 -4.72 13.98
CA PHE A 139 -1.56 -5.67 14.72
C PHE A 139 -1.69 -5.42 16.23
N PRO A 140 -0.61 -5.25 17.00
CA PRO A 140 -0.78 -5.03 18.43
C PRO A 140 -1.55 -3.75 18.74
N GLY A 141 -1.23 -2.68 18.04
CA GLY A 141 -1.80 -1.35 18.26
C GLY A 141 -3.26 -1.24 17.86
N ILE A 142 -3.63 -1.71 16.68
CA ILE A 142 -5.01 -1.58 16.18
C ILE A 142 -6.01 -2.36 17.03
N PHE A 143 -5.66 -3.60 17.44
CA PHE A 143 -6.52 -4.38 18.32
C PHE A 143 -6.58 -3.79 19.73
N ARG A 144 -5.46 -3.31 20.26
CA ARG A 144 -5.44 -2.66 21.56
C ARG A 144 -6.33 -1.42 21.56
N GLY A 145 -6.21 -0.54 20.57
CA GLY A 145 -7.05 0.65 20.45
C GLY A 145 -8.53 0.33 20.29
N ALA A 146 -8.87 -0.68 19.46
CA ALA A 146 -10.25 -1.12 19.29
C ALA A 146 -10.85 -1.68 20.59
N LEU A 147 -10.10 -2.48 21.33
CA LEU A 147 -10.55 -3.04 22.62
C LEU A 147 -10.70 -1.96 23.70
N ASP A 148 -9.77 -1.03 23.80
CA ASP A 148 -9.83 0.08 24.78
C ASP A 148 -11.06 0.97 24.54
N ALA A 149 -11.43 1.18 23.27
CA ALA A 149 -12.61 1.93 22.88
C ALA A 149 -13.90 1.08 22.80
N LYS A 150 -13.84 -0.22 23.17
CA LYS A 150 -14.96 -1.16 23.11
C LYS A 150 -15.63 -1.23 21.72
N ALA A 151 -14.85 -1.10 20.65
CA ALA A 151 -15.35 -1.17 19.30
C ALA A 151 -15.93 -2.54 18.98
N THR A 152 -17.03 -2.58 18.21
CA THR A 152 -17.66 -3.82 17.74
C THR A 152 -17.00 -4.41 16.50
N GLY A 153 -16.12 -3.66 15.85
CA GLY A 153 -15.37 -4.09 14.66
C GLY A 153 -14.24 -3.11 14.33
N ILE A 154 -13.42 -3.45 13.34
CA ILE A 154 -12.35 -2.59 12.82
C ILE A 154 -12.84 -1.96 11.52
N THR A 155 -13.06 -0.64 11.54
CA THR A 155 -13.55 0.13 10.39
C THR A 155 -12.42 0.57 9.46
N GLU A 156 -12.77 1.07 8.27
CA GLU A 156 -11.79 1.62 7.32
C GLU A 156 -11.09 2.87 7.90
N GLU A 157 -11.83 3.70 8.63
CA GLU A 157 -11.27 4.89 9.31
C GLU A 157 -10.23 4.50 10.36
N MET A 158 -10.45 3.41 11.10
CA MET A 158 -9.47 2.89 12.07
C MET A 158 -8.20 2.41 11.37
N LYS A 159 -8.32 1.75 10.21
CA LYS A 159 -7.16 1.33 9.40
C LYS A 159 -6.38 2.54 8.89
N MET A 160 -7.10 3.57 8.42
CA MET A 160 -6.50 4.82 7.96
C MET A 160 -5.81 5.57 9.11
N ALA A 161 -6.43 5.64 10.29
CA ALA A 161 -5.83 6.24 11.48
C ALA A 161 -4.56 5.50 11.90
N ALA A 162 -4.58 4.16 11.87
CA ALA A 162 -3.41 3.34 12.14
C ALA A 162 -2.26 3.58 11.15
N ALA A 163 -2.57 3.64 9.85
CA ALA A 163 -1.58 3.92 8.82
C ALA A 163 -0.91 5.30 9.00
N LYS A 164 -1.72 6.35 9.23
CA LYS A 164 -1.22 7.70 9.51
C LYS A 164 -0.40 7.76 10.80
N ALA A 165 -0.81 7.02 11.83
CA ALA A 165 -0.10 6.93 13.09
C ALA A 165 1.29 6.27 12.92
N ILE A 166 1.40 5.19 12.14
CA ILE A 166 2.69 4.56 11.84
C ILE A 166 3.58 5.53 11.05
N ALA A 167 3.05 6.18 10.03
CA ALA A 167 3.78 7.13 9.21
C ALA A 167 4.33 8.32 10.04
N SER A 168 3.57 8.79 11.05
CA SER A 168 3.97 9.92 11.90
C SER A 168 5.12 9.62 12.87
N ILE A 169 5.53 8.37 13.01
CA ILE A 169 6.64 7.98 13.90
C ILE A 169 7.99 8.36 13.30
N VAL A 170 8.11 8.29 11.98
CA VAL A 170 9.28 8.78 11.26
C VAL A 170 9.10 10.27 11.04
N THR A 171 9.95 11.06 11.70
CA THR A 171 9.92 12.52 11.58
C THR A 171 10.57 12.99 10.28
N ASP A 172 10.28 14.23 9.86
CA ASP A 172 10.87 14.78 8.62
C ASP A 172 12.41 14.78 8.64
N ASP A 173 13.02 14.95 9.82
CA ASP A 173 14.47 14.91 10.00
C ASP A 173 15.05 13.48 9.90
N GLU A 174 14.25 12.47 10.20
CA GLU A 174 14.64 11.05 10.11
C GLU A 174 14.33 10.44 8.74
N LEU A 175 13.43 11.06 7.97
CA LEU A 175 12.95 10.54 6.69
C LEU A 175 14.08 10.47 5.66
N LYS A 176 14.36 9.23 5.18
CA LYS A 176 15.37 8.93 4.18
C LYS A 176 14.89 7.84 3.24
N GLU A 177 15.55 7.67 2.11
CA GLU A 177 15.22 6.65 1.11
C GLU A 177 15.24 5.22 1.69
N ASP A 178 16.11 4.97 2.66
CA ASP A 178 16.26 3.70 3.37
C ASP A 178 15.56 3.66 4.75
N TYR A 179 14.85 4.73 5.14
CA TYR A 179 14.09 4.80 6.40
C TYR A 179 12.78 5.59 6.22
N ILE A 180 11.78 4.95 5.60
CA ILE A 180 10.43 5.52 5.37
C ILE A 180 9.39 4.95 6.35
N ILE A 181 9.73 3.92 7.10
CA ILE A 181 8.85 3.20 8.01
C ILE A 181 9.64 2.80 9.27
N PRO A 182 9.05 2.85 10.48
CA PRO A 182 9.75 2.45 11.70
C PRO A 182 10.09 0.96 11.69
N GLY A 183 11.13 0.58 12.40
CA GLY A 183 11.54 -0.81 12.54
C GLY A 183 10.46 -1.69 13.21
N ALA A 184 10.43 -2.97 12.89
CA ALA A 184 9.42 -3.92 13.37
C ALA A 184 9.34 -4.06 14.91
N PHE A 185 10.41 -3.71 15.62
CA PHE A 185 10.49 -3.77 17.08
C PHE A 185 10.51 -2.38 17.75
N ASP A 186 10.12 -1.33 17.04
CA ASP A 186 10.03 0.00 17.63
C ASP A 186 8.85 0.07 18.64
N GLU A 187 9.20 0.21 19.91
CA GLU A 187 8.23 0.22 21.02
C GLU A 187 7.21 1.38 20.96
N ARG A 188 7.50 2.42 20.19
CA ARG A 188 6.59 3.56 20.00
C ARG A 188 5.36 3.17 19.21
N VAL A 189 5.51 2.27 18.23
CA VAL A 189 4.50 1.95 17.21
C VAL A 189 3.19 1.49 17.84
N ALA A 190 3.21 0.45 18.66
CA ALA A 190 1.99 -0.12 19.24
C ALA A 190 1.21 0.92 20.07
N LYS A 191 1.90 1.78 20.81
CA LYS A 191 1.30 2.83 21.66
C LYS A 191 0.64 3.92 20.81
N VAL A 192 1.35 4.41 19.78
CA VAL A 192 0.87 5.49 18.91
C VAL A 192 -0.33 5.02 18.10
N VAL A 193 -0.27 3.81 17.53
CA VAL A 193 -1.38 3.21 16.79
C VAL A 193 -2.60 3.00 17.69
N ALA A 194 -2.44 2.41 18.88
CA ALA A 194 -3.55 2.17 19.81
C ALA A 194 -4.25 3.49 20.19
N LYS A 195 -3.46 4.53 20.50
CA LYS A 195 -3.99 5.85 20.83
C LYS A 195 -4.77 6.46 19.65
N ALA A 196 -4.23 6.40 18.44
CA ALA A 196 -4.88 6.98 17.26
C ALA A 196 -6.22 6.30 16.95
N VAL A 197 -6.28 4.98 17.07
CA VAL A 197 -7.49 4.17 16.84
C VAL A 197 -8.53 4.44 17.93
N ALA A 198 -8.14 4.47 19.20
CA ALA A 198 -9.06 4.75 20.31
C ALA A 198 -9.63 6.18 20.22
N CYS A 199 -8.80 7.19 19.95
CA CYS A 199 -9.24 8.58 19.84
C CYS A 199 -10.27 8.79 18.72
N LEU A 200 -10.14 8.08 17.61
CA LEU A 200 -11.10 8.18 16.50
C LEU A 200 -12.52 7.81 16.93
N LEU A 201 -12.66 6.76 17.74
CA LEU A 201 -13.97 6.28 18.21
C LEU A 201 -14.59 7.23 19.23
N TYR A 202 -13.80 7.78 20.15
CA TYR A 202 -14.32 8.78 21.10
C TYR A 202 -14.80 10.06 20.41
N THR A 203 -14.21 10.43 19.27
CA THR A 203 -14.68 11.60 18.51
C THR A 203 -15.93 11.31 17.68
N SER A 204 -16.11 10.09 17.18
CA SER A 204 -17.32 9.68 16.47
C SER A 204 -18.52 9.50 17.41
N ASP A 205 -18.34 8.88 18.57
CA ASP A 205 -19.39 8.71 19.58
C ASP A 205 -19.85 10.07 20.15
N ALA A 206 -18.91 11.00 20.41
CA ALA A 206 -19.26 12.35 20.85
C ALA A 206 -20.01 13.16 19.78
N ALA A 207 -19.81 12.87 18.49
CA ALA A 207 -20.55 13.50 17.40
C ALA A 207 -21.98 12.92 17.26
N ASP A 208 -22.18 11.64 17.59
CA ASP A 208 -23.52 11.01 17.56
C ASP A 208 -24.35 11.34 18.81
N GLU A 209 -23.72 11.54 19.97
CA GLU A 209 -24.42 12.03 21.18
C GLU A 209 -24.82 13.53 21.08
N ALA A 210 -24.20 14.30 20.18
CA ALA A 210 -24.51 15.73 19.97
C ALA A 210 -25.61 15.97 18.90
N ARG A 211 -26.22 14.93 18.33
CA ARG A 211 -27.34 14.97 17.39
C ARG A 211 -28.65 14.59 18.06
#